data_b2b07c9384266202ed1212143c77f616
#
_entry.id   b2b07c9384266202ed1212143c77f616
#
_cell.length_a   1.000
_cell.length_b   1.000
_cell.length_c   1.000
_cell.angle_alpha   90.00
_cell.angle_beta   90.00
_cell.angle_gamma   90.00
#
_symmetry.space_group_name_H-M   'P 1'
#
loop_
_entity.id
_entity.type
_entity.pdbx_description
1 polymer ?
#
loop_
_entity_poly.entity_id
_entity_poly.type
_entity_poly.pdbx_seq_one_letter_code
_entity_poly.pdbx_strand_id
1 'polypeptide(L)'
;MSESAIAVRATVRGQVQGVGFRYAAVELARRLGLMGWVRNAEDGSLLVHAEGPAAAVEELTGFLREGPPGAEVAEVEVEAVKVEGHEQFAVRGVPAGVFVVQEHAATARHFDLRLEVDGVMRSWAVPKGPSMDPAVKRLALQVADHEISHNDFEGRTDGGGVIVWDRGAYEQGGRVPWPEALERGHAVFVLHGEKLRGGFALQRTGRGEKPQWLLIKRRDEAAVPGSDVVAEQPGSVLSGKALDELLG
;
A
#
# COMPACT_ATOMS: atom_id res chain seq x y z
N MET A 1 27.71 13.81 14.99
CA MET A 1 27.46 14.11 13.55
C MET A 1 26.51 13.03 13.09
N SER A 2 25.30 13.39 12.69
CA SER A 2 24.35 12.42 12.14
C SER A 2 24.92 11.95 10.79
N GLU A 3 25.26 10.66 10.68
CA GLU A 3 25.62 10.09 9.37
C GLU A 3 24.43 10.30 8.44
N SER A 4 24.71 10.82 7.24
CA SER A 4 23.66 10.97 6.23
C SER A 4 23.19 9.57 5.82
N ALA A 5 21.85 9.34 5.86
CA ALA A 5 21.30 8.10 5.41
C ALA A 5 21.56 7.91 3.91
N ILE A 6 21.96 6.70 3.54
CA ILE A 6 22.05 6.24 2.15
C ILE A 6 20.90 5.32 1.84
N ALA A 7 20.63 5.09 0.56
CA ALA A 7 19.68 4.09 0.13
C ALA A 7 20.23 3.22 -0.99
N VAL A 8 19.89 1.94 -0.95
CA VAL A 8 20.23 0.96 -1.98
C VAL A 8 19.01 0.17 -2.41
N ARG A 9 19.02 -0.28 -3.65
CA ARG A 9 18.14 -1.32 -4.16
C ARG A 9 18.97 -2.53 -4.50
N ALA A 10 18.56 -3.70 -4.00
CA ALA A 10 19.24 -4.95 -4.28
C ALA A 10 18.29 -5.93 -4.97
N THR A 11 18.81 -6.66 -5.97
CA THR A 11 18.13 -7.78 -6.62
C THR A 11 18.91 -9.05 -6.28
N VAL A 12 18.28 -10.01 -5.63
CA VAL A 12 18.87 -11.28 -5.21
C VAL A 12 18.30 -12.39 -6.07
N ARG A 13 19.16 -13.12 -6.78
CA ARG A 13 18.79 -14.24 -7.65
C ARG A 13 19.29 -15.57 -7.10
N GLY A 14 18.59 -16.64 -7.44
CA GLY A 14 18.88 -18.00 -6.98
C GLY A 14 17.65 -18.67 -6.40
N GLN A 15 17.84 -19.70 -5.58
CA GLN A 15 16.76 -20.32 -4.82
C GLN A 15 16.49 -19.50 -3.54
N VAL A 16 15.80 -18.37 -3.69
CA VAL A 16 15.62 -17.35 -2.64
C VAL A 16 14.16 -17.20 -2.18
N GLN A 17 13.23 -17.89 -2.84
CA GLN A 17 11.80 -17.90 -2.47
C GLN A 17 11.43 -19.19 -1.75
N GLY A 18 10.42 -19.14 -0.85
CA GLY A 18 9.98 -20.31 -0.08
C GLY A 18 10.86 -20.71 1.11
N VAL A 19 12.01 -20.08 1.31
CA VAL A 19 13.04 -20.39 2.32
C VAL A 19 13.07 -19.43 3.51
N GLY A 20 12.04 -18.59 3.69
CA GLY A 20 11.98 -17.64 4.79
C GLY A 20 12.84 -16.37 4.60
N PHE A 21 13.43 -16.16 3.41
CA PHE A 21 14.36 -15.08 3.14
C PHE A 21 13.80 -13.69 3.50
N ARG A 22 12.56 -13.39 3.12
CA ARG A 22 11.92 -12.10 3.41
C ARG A 22 11.83 -11.82 4.91
N TYR A 23 11.46 -12.82 5.70
CA TYR A 23 11.36 -12.66 7.15
C TYR A 23 12.72 -12.46 7.80
N ALA A 24 13.73 -13.21 7.39
CA ALA A 24 15.09 -13.05 7.88
C ALA A 24 15.66 -11.66 7.54
N ALA A 25 15.41 -11.16 6.32
CA ALA A 25 15.81 -9.81 5.91
C ALA A 25 15.12 -8.72 6.74
N VAL A 26 13.81 -8.86 7.03
CA VAL A 26 13.07 -7.91 7.88
C VAL A 26 13.62 -7.91 9.31
N GLU A 27 13.87 -9.07 9.90
CA GLU A 27 14.40 -9.18 11.26
C GLU A 27 15.81 -8.55 11.37
N LEU A 28 16.67 -8.79 10.39
CA LEU A 28 17.99 -8.17 10.35
C LEU A 28 17.87 -6.64 10.18
N ALA A 29 17.12 -6.18 9.18
CA ALA A 29 16.93 -4.76 8.93
C ALA A 29 16.39 -4.03 10.15
N ARG A 30 15.47 -4.66 10.90
CA ARG A 30 14.92 -4.12 12.15
C ARG A 30 16.01 -3.95 13.23
N ARG A 31 16.87 -4.94 13.41
CA ARG A 31 17.98 -4.87 14.37
C ARG A 31 18.96 -3.76 14.03
N LEU A 32 19.18 -3.55 12.74
CA LEU A 32 20.08 -2.53 12.20
C LEU A 32 19.47 -1.12 12.13
N GLY A 33 18.17 -0.97 12.47
CA GLY A 33 17.45 0.30 12.37
C GLY A 33 17.24 0.79 10.93
N LEU A 34 17.30 -0.12 9.95
CA LEU A 34 17.06 0.21 8.53
C LEU A 34 15.57 0.38 8.24
N MET A 35 15.27 1.23 7.28
CA MET A 35 13.95 1.46 6.70
C MET A 35 13.89 0.91 5.28
N GLY A 36 12.70 0.62 4.75
CA GLY A 36 12.54 0.11 3.39
C GLY A 36 11.61 -1.08 3.27
N TRP A 37 11.94 -1.98 2.34
CA TRP A 37 11.09 -3.15 2.08
C TRP A 37 11.84 -4.29 1.41
N VAL A 38 11.26 -5.48 1.49
CA VAL A 38 11.66 -6.68 0.75
C VAL A 38 10.43 -7.33 0.12
N ARG A 39 10.54 -7.79 -1.13
CA ARG A 39 9.46 -8.49 -1.84
C ARG A 39 9.99 -9.57 -2.77
N ASN A 40 9.15 -10.55 -3.06
CA ASN A 40 9.38 -11.45 -4.18
C ASN A 40 9.04 -10.74 -5.50
N ALA A 41 9.79 -11.02 -6.55
CA ALA A 41 9.45 -10.63 -7.91
C ALA A 41 8.92 -11.84 -8.69
N GLU A 42 8.22 -11.57 -9.79
CA GLU A 42 7.58 -12.59 -10.62
C GLU A 42 8.60 -13.49 -11.33
N ASP A 43 9.80 -12.98 -11.60
CA ASP A 43 10.92 -13.72 -12.21
C ASP A 43 11.63 -14.68 -11.24
N GLY A 44 11.13 -14.80 -10.00
CA GLY A 44 11.70 -15.65 -8.96
C GLY A 44 12.77 -14.98 -8.11
N SER A 45 13.20 -13.76 -8.45
CA SER A 45 14.16 -12.99 -7.66
C SER A 45 13.52 -12.40 -6.40
N LEU A 46 14.38 -11.89 -5.50
CA LEU A 46 13.99 -11.11 -4.33
C LEU A 46 14.48 -9.68 -4.52
N LEU A 47 13.59 -8.73 -4.38
CA LEU A 47 13.90 -7.30 -4.43
C LEU A 47 13.92 -6.71 -3.03
N VAL A 48 14.96 -5.92 -2.74
CA VAL A 48 15.14 -5.25 -1.45
C VAL A 48 15.43 -3.78 -1.70
N HIS A 49 14.77 -2.90 -0.98
CA HIS A 49 15.12 -1.49 -0.85
C HIS A 49 15.46 -1.22 0.61
N ALA A 50 16.62 -0.65 0.88
CA ALA A 50 17.08 -0.38 2.23
C ALA A 50 17.63 1.03 2.36
N GLU A 51 17.23 1.73 3.43
CA GLU A 51 17.64 3.09 3.77
C GLU A 51 18.16 3.14 5.19
N GLY A 52 19.28 3.84 5.40
CA GLY A 52 19.84 4.06 6.73
C GLY A 52 21.33 4.37 6.73
N PRO A 53 22.01 4.20 7.89
CA PRO A 53 23.45 4.37 7.99
C PRO A 53 24.21 3.43 7.06
N ALA A 54 25.28 3.91 6.43
CA ALA A 54 26.04 3.15 5.44
C ALA A 54 26.51 1.77 5.96
N ALA A 55 27.04 1.71 7.18
CA ALA A 55 27.49 0.46 7.79
C ALA A 55 26.34 -0.56 7.97
N ALA A 56 25.14 -0.10 8.34
CA ALA A 56 23.97 -0.95 8.50
C ALA A 56 23.47 -1.49 7.14
N VAL A 57 23.48 -0.65 6.10
CA VAL A 57 23.13 -1.05 4.73
C VAL A 57 24.14 -2.08 4.20
N GLU A 58 25.44 -1.90 4.48
CA GLU A 58 26.49 -2.85 4.11
C GLU A 58 26.30 -4.22 4.80
N GLU A 59 25.97 -4.23 6.10
CA GLU A 59 25.69 -5.47 6.84
C GLU A 59 24.48 -6.22 6.28
N LEU A 60 23.39 -5.51 5.97
CA LEU A 60 22.24 -6.12 5.30
C LEU A 60 22.63 -6.67 3.92
N THR A 61 23.41 -5.94 3.16
CA THR A 61 23.87 -6.37 1.82
C THR A 61 24.77 -7.61 1.91
N GLY A 62 25.61 -7.71 2.93
CA GLY A 62 26.39 -8.92 3.25
C GLY A 62 25.47 -10.12 3.47
N PHE A 63 24.46 -9.97 4.32
CA PHE A 63 23.46 -11.02 4.55
C PHE A 63 22.70 -11.41 3.26
N LEU A 64 22.38 -10.45 2.39
CA LEU A 64 21.67 -10.77 1.13
C LEU A 64 22.51 -11.66 0.20
N ARG A 65 23.85 -11.62 0.29
CA ARG A 65 24.75 -12.49 -0.48
C ARG A 65 24.84 -13.90 0.07
N GLU A 66 24.65 -14.06 1.37
CA GLU A 66 24.72 -15.36 2.04
C GLU A 66 23.34 -16.03 2.12
N GLY A 67 22.30 -15.26 2.40
CA GLY A 67 20.94 -15.72 2.63
C GLY A 67 20.75 -16.43 3.97
N PRO A 68 19.50 -16.74 4.33
CA PRO A 68 19.20 -17.60 5.48
C PRO A 68 19.47 -19.07 5.18
N PRO A 69 19.50 -19.95 6.20
CA PRO A 69 19.58 -21.40 5.99
C PRO A 69 18.55 -21.91 5.00
N GLY A 70 19.01 -22.67 3.99
CA GLY A 70 18.16 -23.20 2.92
C GLY A 70 18.02 -22.31 1.69
N ALA A 71 18.59 -21.11 1.70
CA ALA A 71 18.71 -20.28 0.49
C ALA A 71 19.97 -20.68 -0.30
N GLU A 72 19.88 -20.60 -1.62
CA GLU A 72 21.02 -20.71 -2.54
C GLU A 72 21.07 -19.42 -3.36
N VAL A 73 21.92 -18.46 -2.92
CA VAL A 73 22.08 -17.18 -3.60
C VAL A 73 23.10 -17.36 -4.74
N ALA A 74 22.63 -17.11 -5.96
CA ALA A 74 23.48 -17.17 -7.16
C ALA A 74 24.10 -15.82 -7.48
N GLU A 75 23.37 -14.73 -7.30
CA GLU A 75 23.80 -13.38 -7.66
C GLU A 75 23.09 -12.33 -6.80
N VAL A 76 23.80 -11.25 -6.48
CA VAL A 76 23.23 -10.05 -5.86
C VAL A 76 23.72 -8.81 -6.58
N GLU A 77 22.82 -8.14 -7.27
CA GLU A 77 23.06 -6.80 -7.81
C GLU A 77 22.64 -5.75 -6.78
N VAL A 78 23.49 -4.73 -6.57
CA VAL A 78 23.19 -3.62 -5.65
C VAL A 78 23.43 -2.30 -6.37
N GLU A 79 22.43 -1.45 -6.38
CA GLU A 79 22.51 -0.10 -6.94
C GLU A 79 22.22 0.95 -5.87
N ALA A 80 22.94 2.07 -5.91
CA ALA A 80 22.63 3.22 -5.08
C ALA A 80 21.42 3.95 -5.64
N VAL A 81 20.45 4.25 -4.77
CA VAL A 81 19.20 4.95 -5.12
C VAL A 81 18.96 6.14 -4.19
N LYS A 82 17.96 6.95 -4.49
CA LYS A 82 17.57 8.04 -3.60
C LYS A 82 16.88 7.50 -2.35
N VAL A 83 17.11 8.17 -1.23
CA VAL A 83 16.34 7.95 0.00
C VAL A 83 14.90 8.37 -0.25
N GLU A 84 13.95 7.45 -0.10
CA GLU A 84 12.51 7.65 -0.30
C GLU A 84 11.82 8.09 1.02
N GLY A 85 12.49 7.89 2.15
CA GLY A 85 11.99 8.27 3.48
C GLY A 85 10.99 7.28 4.04
N HIS A 86 11.25 5.99 3.91
CA HIS A 86 10.45 4.94 4.52
C HIS A 86 10.48 5.05 6.05
N GLU A 87 9.35 4.74 6.69
CA GLU A 87 9.20 4.84 8.15
C GLU A 87 9.39 3.51 8.88
N GLN A 88 9.47 2.41 8.12
CA GLN A 88 9.69 1.06 8.64
C GLN A 88 10.31 0.18 7.55
N PHE A 89 10.87 -0.97 7.94
CA PHE A 89 11.23 -2.03 7.00
C PHE A 89 10.12 -3.07 6.96
N ALA A 90 9.54 -3.34 5.77
CA ALA A 90 8.35 -4.17 5.63
C ALA A 90 8.52 -5.25 4.54
N VAL A 91 7.77 -6.36 4.67
CA VAL A 91 7.56 -7.28 3.54
C VAL A 91 6.51 -6.65 2.62
N ARG A 92 6.80 -6.62 1.31
CA ARG A 92 5.84 -6.31 0.24
C ARG A 92 5.60 -7.53 -0.62
N GLY A 93 4.59 -7.48 -1.50
CA GLY A 93 4.33 -8.57 -2.44
C GLY A 93 3.68 -9.79 -1.80
N VAL A 94 2.98 -9.61 -0.68
CA VAL A 94 2.04 -10.62 -0.18
C VAL A 94 0.67 -10.23 -0.74
N PRO A 95 0.16 -10.91 -1.79
CA PRO A 95 -1.18 -10.66 -2.29
C PRO A 95 -2.17 -10.78 -1.13
N ALA A 96 -3.03 -9.79 -0.97
CA ALA A 96 -4.00 -9.78 0.11
C ALA A 96 -5.43 -9.89 -0.41
N GLY A 97 -5.68 -9.41 -1.61
CA GLY A 97 -7.00 -9.42 -2.22
C GLY A 97 -7.17 -8.29 -3.23
N VAL A 98 -8.41 -7.94 -3.49
CA VAL A 98 -8.76 -6.84 -4.37
C VAL A 98 -9.16 -5.60 -3.57
N PHE A 99 -9.02 -4.44 -4.22
CA PHE A 99 -9.59 -3.20 -3.71
C PHE A 99 -10.47 -2.54 -4.76
N VAL A 100 -11.39 -1.74 -4.30
CA VAL A 100 -12.17 -0.82 -5.12
C VAL A 100 -12.32 0.52 -4.42
N VAL A 101 -12.33 1.58 -5.20
CA VAL A 101 -12.77 2.91 -4.77
C VAL A 101 -13.97 3.29 -5.60
N GLN A 102 -15.12 3.42 -4.97
CA GLN A 102 -16.34 3.86 -5.61
C GLN A 102 -16.60 5.32 -5.26
N GLU A 103 -16.83 6.16 -6.26
CA GLU A 103 -17.32 7.50 -6.05
C GLU A 103 -18.85 7.47 -6.00
N HIS A 104 -19.40 8.03 -4.94
CA HIS A 104 -20.81 7.96 -4.63
C HIS A 104 -21.44 9.35 -4.49
N ALA A 105 -22.44 9.66 -5.30
CA ALA A 105 -23.37 10.75 -5.04
C ALA A 105 -24.50 10.22 -4.18
N ALA A 106 -24.52 10.65 -2.93
CA ALA A 106 -25.60 10.41 -1.98
C ALA A 106 -26.04 11.77 -1.41
N THR A 107 -26.38 11.83 -0.13
CA THR A 107 -26.64 13.12 0.56
C THR A 107 -25.42 14.08 0.45
N ALA A 108 -24.21 13.53 0.40
CA ALA A 108 -22.97 14.26 0.10
C ALA A 108 -22.08 13.36 -0.76
N ARG A 109 -21.38 13.96 -1.73
CA ARG A 109 -20.40 13.26 -2.58
C ARG A 109 -19.25 12.79 -1.71
N HIS A 110 -18.90 11.51 -1.85
CA HIS A 110 -17.78 10.88 -1.13
C HIS A 110 -17.22 9.70 -1.93
N PHE A 111 -16.11 9.16 -1.45
CA PHE A 111 -15.46 7.99 -2.05
C PHE A 111 -15.44 6.86 -1.03
N ASP A 112 -15.88 5.68 -1.41
CA ASP A 112 -15.80 4.49 -0.58
C ASP A 112 -14.56 3.70 -0.96
N LEU A 113 -13.54 3.71 -0.10
CA LEU A 113 -12.41 2.78 -0.19
C LEU A 113 -12.82 1.45 0.41
N ARG A 114 -12.69 0.39 -0.35
CA ARG A 114 -13.00 -0.98 0.08
C ARG A 114 -11.80 -1.89 -0.18
N LEU A 115 -11.47 -2.70 0.81
CA LEU A 115 -10.35 -3.65 0.78
C LEU A 115 -10.88 -5.02 1.19
N GLU A 116 -10.64 -6.04 0.36
CA GLU A 116 -11.01 -7.42 0.65
C GLU A 116 -10.19 -7.98 1.81
N VAL A 117 -10.84 -8.35 2.89
CA VAL A 117 -10.21 -8.99 4.06
C VAL A 117 -11.12 -10.11 4.53
N ASP A 118 -10.62 -11.32 4.59
CA ASP A 118 -11.37 -12.51 5.04
C ASP A 118 -12.71 -12.72 4.29
N GLY A 119 -12.70 -12.46 2.96
CA GLY A 119 -13.86 -12.69 2.10
C GLY A 119 -14.95 -11.63 2.15
N VAL A 120 -14.71 -10.50 2.80
CA VAL A 120 -15.61 -9.33 2.81
C VAL A 120 -14.85 -8.06 2.45
N MET A 121 -15.58 -7.05 1.97
CA MET A 121 -15.00 -5.74 1.66
C MET A 121 -15.06 -4.84 2.90
N ARG A 122 -13.95 -4.73 3.63
CA ARG A 122 -13.78 -3.73 4.70
C ARG A 122 -13.84 -2.34 4.09
N SER A 123 -14.69 -1.45 4.61
CA SER A 123 -15.08 -0.24 3.90
C SER A 123 -14.87 1.03 4.73
N TRP A 124 -14.41 2.08 4.06
CA TRP A 124 -14.23 3.42 4.64
C TRP A 124 -14.76 4.48 3.68
N ALA A 125 -15.68 5.30 4.15
CA ALA A 125 -16.09 6.50 3.44
C ALA A 125 -15.04 7.61 3.59
N VAL A 126 -14.54 8.12 2.48
CA VAL A 126 -13.51 9.17 2.39
C VAL A 126 -14.14 10.42 1.76
N PRO A 127 -14.59 11.41 2.53
CA PRO A 127 -15.40 12.52 2.02
C PRO A 127 -14.73 13.36 0.92
N LYS A 128 -13.40 13.48 0.97
CA LYS A 128 -12.61 14.26 -0.02
C LYS A 128 -11.86 13.36 -1.02
N GLY A 129 -12.18 12.05 -1.03
CA GLY A 129 -11.45 11.08 -1.84
C GLY A 129 -10.01 10.84 -1.40
N PRO A 130 -9.33 9.84 -1.97
CA PRO A 130 -7.93 9.55 -1.70
C PRO A 130 -7.00 10.64 -2.27
N SER A 131 -5.72 10.59 -1.90
CA SER A 131 -4.68 11.49 -2.41
C SER A 131 -3.41 10.72 -2.73
N MET A 132 -2.70 11.12 -3.78
CA MET A 132 -1.35 10.63 -4.10
C MET A 132 -0.24 11.51 -3.49
N ASP A 133 -0.61 12.60 -2.81
CA ASP A 133 0.32 13.47 -2.09
C ASP A 133 0.53 12.98 -0.65
N PRO A 134 1.77 12.61 -0.24
CA PRO A 134 2.07 12.17 1.12
C PRO A 134 1.89 13.24 2.21
N ALA A 135 1.82 14.52 1.84
CA ALA A 135 1.55 15.59 2.79
C ALA A 135 0.06 15.68 3.17
N VAL A 136 -0.82 15.08 2.37
CA VAL A 136 -2.27 15.13 2.54
C VAL A 136 -2.76 13.93 3.34
N LYS A 137 -3.45 14.19 4.45
CA LYS A 137 -4.14 13.17 5.25
C LYS A 137 -5.64 13.29 5.00
N ARG A 138 -6.27 12.20 4.57
CA ARG A 138 -7.71 12.15 4.29
C ARG A 138 -8.45 11.48 5.43
N LEU A 139 -9.49 12.13 5.93
CA LEU A 139 -10.43 11.48 6.85
C LEU A 139 -11.07 10.28 6.15
N ALA A 140 -11.10 9.15 6.84
CA ALA A 140 -11.75 7.93 6.41
C ALA A 140 -12.63 7.42 7.56
N LEU A 141 -13.92 7.34 7.33
CA LEU A 141 -14.91 6.90 8.32
C LEU A 141 -15.20 5.43 8.05
N GLN A 142 -14.90 4.56 9.00
CA GLN A 142 -15.23 3.15 8.87
C GLN A 142 -16.75 2.97 8.82
N VAL A 143 -17.22 2.23 7.84
CA VAL A 143 -18.62 1.90 7.62
C VAL A 143 -18.82 0.39 7.64
N ALA A 144 -20.06 -0.08 7.47
CA ALA A 144 -20.35 -1.50 7.39
C ALA A 144 -19.56 -2.19 6.26
N ASP A 145 -19.21 -3.44 6.46
CA ASP A 145 -18.60 -4.28 5.44
C ASP A 145 -19.59 -4.53 4.29
N HIS A 146 -19.04 -4.72 3.09
CA HIS A 146 -19.82 -4.99 1.89
C HIS A 146 -19.45 -6.33 1.27
N GLU A 147 -20.34 -6.86 0.46
CA GLU A 147 -20.08 -8.06 -0.32
C GLU A 147 -19.20 -7.73 -1.53
N ILE A 148 -18.33 -8.67 -1.92
CA ILE A 148 -17.43 -8.53 -3.08
C ILE A 148 -18.21 -8.33 -4.38
N SER A 149 -19.43 -8.91 -4.47
CA SER A 149 -20.32 -8.78 -5.62
C SER A 149 -20.69 -7.35 -6.01
N HIS A 150 -20.54 -6.39 -5.08
CA HIS A 150 -20.83 -4.97 -5.33
C HIS A 150 -19.65 -4.17 -5.92
N ASN A 151 -18.49 -4.80 -6.09
CA ASN A 151 -17.26 -4.09 -6.50
C ASN A 151 -17.33 -3.51 -7.92
N ASP A 152 -18.10 -4.13 -8.82
CA ASP A 152 -18.20 -3.71 -10.22
C ASP A 152 -19.49 -2.94 -10.52
N PHE A 153 -20.26 -2.59 -9.48
CA PHE A 153 -21.50 -1.88 -9.68
C PHE A 153 -21.29 -0.41 -10.04
N GLU A 154 -21.82 -0.01 -11.18
CA GLU A 154 -21.98 1.38 -11.60
C GLU A 154 -23.45 1.62 -11.98
N GLY A 155 -23.99 2.76 -11.61
CA GLY A 155 -25.37 3.08 -11.97
C GLY A 155 -26.03 4.08 -11.05
N ARG A 156 -27.29 4.39 -11.37
CA ARG A 156 -28.16 5.20 -10.51
C ARG A 156 -28.64 4.36 -9.33
N THR A 157 -28.72 4.99 -8.18
CA THR A 157 -29.28 4.45 -6.93
C THR A 157 -30.42 5.33 -6.46
N ASP A 158 -31.23 4.88 -5.49
CA ASP A 158 -32.36 5.66 -4.94
C ASP A 158 -31.93 7.03 -4.35
N GLY A 159 -30.66 7.19 -4.01
CA GLY A 159 -30.10 8.41 -3.42
C GLY A 159 -29.09 9.15 -4.30
N GLY A 160 -28.90 8.74 -5.59
CA GLY A 160 -27.92 9.37 -6.48
C GLY A 160 -27.30 8.41 -7.47
N GLY A 161 -25.99 8.23 -7.45
CA GLY A 161 -25.29 7.32 -8.35
C GLY A 161 -23.93 6.90 -7.84
N VAL A 162 -23.39 5.85 -8.44
CA VAL A 162 -22.10 5.24 -8.11
C VAL A 162 -21.32 4.98 -9.38
N ILE A 163 -20.03 5.29 -9.37
CA ILE A 163 -19.06 4.84 -10.38
C ILE A 163 -17.89 4.11 -9.71
N VAL A 164 -17.27 3.18 -10.42
CA VAL A 164 -16.02 2.54 -10.00
C VAL A 164 -14.88 3.48 -10.39
N TRP A 165 -14.50 4.36 -9.46
CA TRP A 165 -13.50 5.39 -9.69
C TRP A 165 -12.09 4.80 -9.85
N ASP A 166 -11.73 3.76 -9.04
CA ASP A 166 -10.49 3.00 -9.19
C ASP A 166 -10.65 1.57 -8.64
N ARG A 167 -9.86 0.63 -9.14
CA ARG A 167 -9.83 -0.75 -8.66
C ARG A 167 -8.51 -1.44 -8.98
N GLY A 168 -8.26 -2.56 -8.34
CA GLY A 168 -7.09 -3.38 -8.61
C GLY A 168 -6.82 -4.41 -7.52
N ALA A 169 -5.65 -5.01 -7.59
CA ALA A 169 -5.12 -5.83 -6.52
C ALA A 169 -4.47 -4.96 -5.44
N TYR A 170 -4.37 -5.50 -4.24
CA TYR A 170 -3.57 -4.89 -3.20
C TYR A 170 -2.73 -5.92 -2.45
N GLU A 171 -1.66 -5.45 -1.84
CA GLU A 171 -0.76 -6.24 -1.02
C GLU A 171 -0.77 -5.72 0.41
N GLN A 172 -0.70 -6.63 1.38
CA GLN A 172 -0.43 -6.22 2.75
C GLN A 172 0.99 -5.68 2.85
N GLY A 173 1.12 -4.52 3.48
CA GLY A 173 2.39 -4.00 3.96
C GLY A 173 2.49 -4.20 5.47
N GLY A 174 3.70 -4.05 6.01
CA GLY A 174 3.91 -4.13 7.46
C GLY A 174 4.18 -5.54 7.97
N ARG A 175 4.20 -5.69 9.30
CA ARG A 175 4.68 -6.89 10.00
C ARG A 175 3.56 -7.71 10.62
N VAL A 176 2.36 -7.17 10.62
CA VAL A 176 1.20 -7.74 11.32
C VAL A 176 0.17 -8.15 10.28
N PRO A 177 -0.35 -9.38 10.34
CA PRO A 177 -1.45 -9.82 9.49
C PRO A 177 -2.65 -8.88 9.56
N TRP A 178 -3.42 -8.80 8.49
CA TRP A 178 -4.42 -7.73 8.34
C TRP A 178 -5.58 -7.74 9.32
N PRO A 179 -6.22 -8.82 9.70
CA PRO A 179 -7.23 -8.70 10.75
C PRO A 179 -6.66 -8.01 12.00
N GLU A 180 -5.48 -8.45 12.45
CA GLU A 180 -4.83 -7.91 13.64
C GLU A 180 -4.34 -6.46 13.44
N ALA A 181 -3.82 -6.10 12.25
CA ALA A 181 -3.38 -4.74 11.94
C ALA A 181 -4.54 -3.75 12.02
N LEU A 182 -5.72 -4.12 11.51
CA LEU A 182 -6.94 -3.33 11.61
C LEU A 182 -7.44 -3.20 13.07
N GLU A 183 -7.39 -4.29 13.84
CA GLU A 183 -7.74 -4.27 15.27
C GLU A 183 -6.81 -3.35 16.06
N ARG A 184 -5.51 -3.39 15.79
CA ARG A 184 -4.50 -2.48 16.36
C ARG A 184 -4.70 -1.03 15.93
N GLY A 185 -5.43 -0.79 14.82
CA GLY A 185 -5.72 0.55 14.29
C GLY A 185 -4.61 1.14 13.45
N HIS A 186 -3.73 0.30 12.89
CA HIS A 186 -2.70 0.74 11.93
C HIS A 186 -2.45 -0.35 10.89
N ALA A 187 -2.93 -0.13 9.69
CA ALA A 187 -2.77 -1.04 8.56
C ALA A 187 -2.01 -0.35 7.43
N VAL A 188 -0.98 -1.01 6.92
CA VAL A 188 -0.17 -0.57 5.78
C VAL A 188 -0.41 -1.51 4.62
N PHE A 189 -0.52 -0.97 3.40
CA PHE A 189 -0.80 -1.73 2.20
C PHE A 189 -0.25 -1.04 0.96
N VAL A 190 -0.13 -1.79 -0.12
CA VAL A 190 0.30 -1.30 -1.43
C VAL A 190 -0.83 -1.52 -2.42
N LEU A 191 -1.27 -0.48 -3.08
CA LEU A 191 -2.31 -0.54 -4.11
C LEU A 191 -1.69 -0.68 -5.51
N HIS A 192 -2.32 -1.50 -6.33
CA HIS A 192 -2.01 -1.72 -7.75
C HIS A 192 -3.25 -1.40 -8.58
N GLY A 193 -3.71 -0.15 -8.48
CA GLY A 193 -4.85 0.38 -9.24
C GLY A 193 -4.41 1.05 -10.53
N GLU A 194 -5.37 1.56 -11.26
CA GLU A 194 -5.12 2.39 -12.43
C GLU A 194 -4.69 3.80 -12.01
N LYS A 195 -5.32 4.36 -10.96
CA LYS A 195 -5.08 5.70 -10.44
C LYS A 195 -4.27 5.68 -9.15
N LEU A 196 -4.61 4.80 -8.21
CA LEU A 196 -3.94 4.69 -6.92
C LEU A 196 -2.87 3.61 -6.97
N ARG A 197 -1.63 4.01 -6.77
CA ARG A 197 -0.47 3.10 -6.80
C ARG A 197 0.45 3.33 -5.61
N GLY A 198 1.16 2.25 -5.23
CA GLY A 198 2.16 2.29 -4.17
C GLY A 198 1.58 2.23 -2.77
N GLY A 199 2.37 2.61 -1.79
CA GLY A 199 2.08 2.41 -0.37
C GLY A 199 1.06 3.40 0.18
N PHE A 200 0.16 2.88 1.01
CA PHE A 200 -0.81 3.64 1.79
C PHE A 200 -0.82 3.14 3.23
N ALA A 201 -1.34 3.96 4.12
CA ALA A 201 -1.62 3.58 5.50
C ALA A 201 -3.02 4.04 5.91
N LEU A 202 -3.71 3.19 6.66
CA LEU A 202 -4.90 3.53 7.43
C LEU A 202 -4.50 3.60 8.91
N GLN A 203 -4.68 4.76 9.53
CA GLN A 203 -4.38 4.99 10.93
C GLN A 203 -5.63 5.44 11.67
N ARG A 204 -6.07 4.65 12.65
CA ARG A 204 -7.22 4.99 13.50
C ARG A 204 -6.87 6.12 14.45
N THR A 205 -7.71 7.16 14.49
CA THR A 205 -7.53 8.35 15.33
C THR A 205 -8.57 8.46 16.44
N GLY A 206 -9.71 7.74 16.31
CA GLY A 206 -10.78 7.76 17.29
C GLY A 206 -11.42 6.38 17.48
N ARG A 207 -11.95 6.15 18.70
CA ARG A 207 -12.64 4.92 19.10
C ARG A 207 -14.07 5.27 19.52
N GLY A 208 -14.94 5.63 18.56
CA GLY A 208 -16.35 5.88 18.78
C GLY A 208 -17.23 4.83 18.08
N GLU A 209 -18.54 5.03 18.06
CA GLU A 209 -19.47 4.19 17.31
C GLU A 209 -19.14 4.14 15.81
N LYS A 210 -18.56 5.22 15.27
CA LYS A 210 -18.00 5.27 13.91
C LYS A 210 -16.49 5.55 14.02
N PRO A 211 -15.64 4.51 14.00
CA PRO A 211 -14.21 4.69 14.10
C PRO A 211 -13.68 5.60 12.98
N GLN A 212 -12.95 6.63 13.40
CA GLN A 212 -12.31 7.56 12.48
C GLN A 212 -10.88 7.11 12.20
N TRP A 213 -10.53 7.17 10.93
CA TRP A 213 -9.21 6.82 10.43
C TRP A 213 -8.67 7.94 9.55
N LEU A 214 -7.37 7.93 9.35
CA LEU A 214 -6.69 8.72 8.34
C LEU A 214 -6.18 7.78 7.26
N LEU A 215 -6.55 8.06 6.01
CA LEU A 215 -5.94 7.46 4.83
C LEU A 215 -4.78 8.36 4.40
N ILE A 216 -3.59 7.79 4.32
CA ILE A 216 -2.35 8.52 4.07
C ILE A 216 -1.57 7.82 2.97
N LYS A 217 -1.22 8.56 1.91
CA LYS A 217 -0.24 8.09 0.92
C LYS A 217 1.14 8.06 1.56
N ARG A 218 1.85 6.96 1.41
CA ARG A 218 3.22 6.85 1.88
C ARG A 218 4.18 7.50 0.89
N ARG A 219 5.33 7.91 1.42
CA ARG A 219 6.44 8.39 0.59
C ARG A 219 7.08 7.19 -0.09
N ASP A 220 6.97 7.10 -1.38
CA ASP A 220 7.53 6.08 -2.25
C ASP A 220 7.62 6.61 -3.70
N GLU A 221 8.09 5.78 -4.62
CA GLU A 221 8.26 6.12 -6.04
C GLU A 221 6.96 6.49 -6.76
N ALA A 222 5.79 6.02 -6.24
CA ALA A 222 4.48 6.32 -6.80
C ALA A 222 3.84 7.58 -6.20
N ALA A 223 4.48 8.22 -5.22
CA ALA A 223 3.96 9.43 -4.60
C ALA A 223 4.04 10.62 -5.57
N VAL A 224 2.98 11.43 -5.62
CA VAL A 224 2.91 12.63 -6.48
C VAL A 224 2.59 13.84 -5.61
N PRO A 225 3.62 14.52 -5.03
CA PRO A 225 3.44 15.68 -4.20
C PRO A 225 2.71 16.82 -4.93
N GLY A 226 1.72 17.43 -4.26
CA GLY A 226 0.94 18.55 -4.81
C GLY A 226 -0.16 18.15 -5.80
N SER A 227 -0.34 16.85 -6.11
CA SER A 227 -1.40 16.40 -7.03
C SER A 227 -2.78 16.34 -6.35
N ASP A 228 -3.82 16.52 -7.15
CA ASP A 228 -5.21 16.21 -6.80
C ASP A 228 -5.76 15.16 -7.77
N VAL A 229 -5.45 13.90 -7.51
CA VAL A 229 -5.82 12.77 -8.38
C VAL A 229 -7.34 12.66 -8.58
N VAL A 230 -8.15 13.13 -7.63
CA VAL A 230 -9.60 13.14 -7.75
C VAL A 230 -10.06 14.16 -8.79
N ALA A 231 -9.50 15.36 -8.77
CA ALA A 231 -9.81 16.40 -9.75
C ALA A 231 -9.20 16.10 -11.13
N GLU A 232 -8.00 15.55 -11.16
CA GLU A 232 -7.25 15.26 -12.40
C GLU A 232 -7.82 14.05 -13.15
N GLN A 233 -8.41 13.07 -12.45
CA GLN A 233 -8.90 11.82 -13.02
C GLN A 233 -10.32 11.48 -12.50
N PRO A 234 -11.36 12.27 -12.85
CA PRO A 234 -12.70 12.11 -12.27
C PRO A 234 -13.49 10.91 -12.83
N GLY A 235 -13.13 10.37 -14.01
CA GLY A 235 -13.90 9.32 -14.68
C GLY A 235 -13.74 7.94 -14.05
N SER A 236 -14.72 7.07 -14.26
CA SER A 236 -14.68 5.65 -13.91
C SER A 236 -13.59 4.91 -14.69
N VAL A 237 -12.94 3.93 -14.05
CA VAL A 237 -12.02 2.99 -14.74
C VAL A 237 -12.75 1.88 -15.50
N LEU A 238 -14.07 1.74 -15.34
CA LEU A 238 -14.88 0.78 -16.10
C LEU A 238 -15.53 1.41 -17.32
N SER A 239 -16.31 2.48 -17.09
CA SER A 239 -17.09 3.12 -18.17
C SER A 239 -16.41 4.34 -18.79
N GLY A 240 -15.38 4.89 -18.15
CA GLY A 240 -14.74 6.16 -18.52
C GLY A 240 -15.55 7.41 -18.16
N LYS A 241 -16.80 7.26 -17.71
CA LYS A 241 -17.72 8.37 -17.40
C LYS A 241 -17.43 8.96 -16.03
N ALA A 242 -17.54 10.28 -15.93
CA ALA A 242 -17.60 10.93 -14.62
C ALA A 242 -18.98 10.72 -13.98
N LEU A 243 -19.05 10.83 -12.66
CA LEU A 243 -20.31 10.63 -11.92
C LEU A 243 -21.42 11.58 -12.36
N ASP A 244 -21.10 12.83 -12.68
CA ASP A 244 -22.05 13.83 -13.15
C ASP A 244 -22.62 13.47 -14.54
N GLU A 245 -21.84 12.83 -15.40
CA GLU A 245 -22.30 12.32 -16.70
C GLU A 245 -23.24 11.12 -16.58
N LEU A 246 -23.09 10.34 -15.49
CA LEU A 246 -24.02 9.24 -15.20
C LEU A 246 -25.36 9.75 -14.67
N LEU A 247 -25.36 10.87 -13.97
CA LEU A 247 -26.54 11.45 -13.33
C LEU A 247 -27.35 12.38 -14.26
N GLY A 248 -26.67 13.03 -15.22
CA GLY A 248 -27.28 13.92 -16.24
C GLY A 248 -28.10 13.14 -17.21
#